data_f115a4cf7e06d884b94aafe2e6664243
#
_entry.id   f115a4cf7e06d884b94aafe2e6664243
#
_cell.length_a   1.000
_cell.length_b   1.000
_cell.length_c   1.000
_cell.angle_alpha   90.00
_cell.angle_beta   90.00
_cell.angle_gamma   90.00
#
_symmetry.space_group_name_H-M   'P 1'
#
loop_
_entity.id
_entity.type
_entity.pdbx_description
1 polymer ?
#
loop_
_entity_poly.entity_id
_entity_poly.type
_entity_poly.pdbx_seq_one_letter_code
_entity_poly.pdbx_strand_id
1 'polypeptide(L)'
;MKDPFYPGLRQKRVAGREYEELIEEFMHAVTKKYGKDCLIQFEDFGNHNAFKFLRKYKSKYLTFNDDIQGILGFFGASNDKLIGTAACAVSGLIATQRVTGKRIADQKFLFLGAGEAGLGVANLLVLLLRDMGVNPADAYKKIWLYDGRIT
;
A
#
# COMPACT_ATOMS: atom_id res chain seq x y z
N MET A 1 -6.28 5.86 23.54
CA MET A 1 -5.31 6.24 24.59
C MET A 1 -5.77 5.91 26.03
N LYS A 2 -6.81 5.10 26.16
CA LYS A 2 -7.26 4.59 27.48
C LYS A 2 -6.61 3.24 27.83
N ASP A 3 -5.91 2.62 26.89
CA ASP A 3 -5.22 1.35 27.12
C ASP A 3 -4.03 1.57 28.07
N PRO A 4 -3.99 0.89 29.23
CA PRO A 4 -2.89 1.00 30.19
C PRO A 4 -1.57 0.46 29.63
N PHE A 5 -1.60 -0.41 28.62
CA PHE A 5 -0.42 -1.02 27.99
C PHE A 5 0.07 -0.25 26.75
N TYR A 6 -0.55 0.90 26.41
CA TYR A 6 -0.10 1.70 25.28
C TYR A 6 1.32 2.26 25.54
N PRO A 7 2.34 1.85 24.75
CA PRO A 7 3.73 2.21 24.99
C PRO A 7 4.09 3.64 24.56
N GLY A 8 3.22 4.29 23.76
CA GLY A 8 3.47 5.61 23.22
C GLY A 8 3.06 6.75 24.16
N LEU A 9 3.27 7.97 23.70
CA LEU A 9 2.82 9.18 24.42
C LEU A 9 1.29 9.26 24.44
N ARG A 10 0.72 9.47 25.63
CA ARG A 10 -0.74 9.53 25.85
C ARG A 10 -1.30 10.92 25.55
N GLN A 11 -0.95 11.48 24.40
CA GLN A 11 -1.43 12.77 23.93
C GLN A 11 -1.97 12.68 22.50
N LYS A 12 -2.71 13.67 22.06
CA LYS A 12 -3.14 13.76 20.66
C LYS A 12 -1.92 13.77 19.74
N ARG A 13 -1.99 13.01 18.64
CA ARG A 13 -0.97 13.08 17.61
C ARG A 13 -0.95 14.45 16.97
N VAL A 14 0.24 14.99 16.76
CA VAL A 14 0.44 16.19 15.97
C VAL A 14 0.10 15.86 14.52
N ALA A 15 -0.55 16.77 13.84
CA ALA A 15 -0.94 16.66 12.44
C ALA A 15 -0.76 17.99 11.72
N GLY A 16 -0.90 17.97 10.39
CA GLY A 16 -0.80 19.19 9.59
C GLY A 16 0.66 19.63 9.38
N ARG A 17 0.84 20.95 9.33
CA ARG A 17 2.11 21.56 8.93
C ARG A 17 3.29 21.18 9.81
N GLU A 18 3.13 21.22 11.11
CA GLU A 18 4.20 20.86 12.06
C GLU A 18 4.71 19.43 11.87
N TYR A 19 3.79 18.49 11.62
CA TYR A 19 4.14 17.12 11.33
C TYR A 19 4.88 16.97 9.99
N GLU A 20 4.46 17.72 8.98
CA GLU A 20 5.11 17.71 7.66
C GLU A 20 6.52 18.31 7.69
N GLU A 21 6.70 19.37 8.47
CA GLU A 21 8.01 20.01 8.69
C GLU A 21 8.97 19.04 9.39
N LEU A 22 8.51 18.29 10.39
CA LEU A 22 9.30 17.24 11.04
C LEU A 22 9.77 16.16 10.05
N ILE A 23 8.87 15.68 9.20
CA ILE A 23 9.24 14.68 8.18
C ILE A 23 10.24 15.26 7.16
N GLU A 24 10.04 16.52 6.75
CA GLU A 24 10.98 17.19 5.83
C GLU A 24 12.37 17.34 6.46
N GLU A 25 12.43 17.75 7.73
CA GLU A 25 13.69 17.85 8.48
C GLU A 25 14.38 16.47 8.58
N PHE A 26 13.62 15.43 8.87
CA PHE A 26 14.12 14.06 8.89
C PHE A 26 14.75 13.65 7.55
N MET A 27 14.05 13.89 6.43
CA MET A 27 14.53 13.56 5.09
C MET A 27 15.86 14.28 4.77
N HIS A 28 15.97 15.57 5.12
CA HIS A 28 17.18 16.35 4.96
C HIS A 28 18.31 15.85 5.87
N ALA A 29 18.01 15.56 7.14
CA ALA A 29 19.03 15.09 8.09
C ALA A 29 19.62 13.75 7.70
N VAL A 30 18.79 12.79 7.27
CA VAL A 30 19.23 11.47 6.82
C VAL A 30 20.12 11.58 5.60
N THR A 31 19.69 12.32 4.58
CA THR A 31 20.47 12.47 3.34
C THR A 31 21.75 13.29 3.54
N LYS A 32 21.75 14.26 4.45
CA LYS A 32 22.95 15.00 4.84
C LYS A 32 23.96 14.10 5.53
N LYS A 33 23.50 13.18 6.38
CA LYS A 33 24.37 12.30 7.17
C LYS A 33 24.87 11.09 6.38
N TYR A 34 24.00 10.45 5.59
CA TYR A 34 24.28 9.16 4.95
C TYR A 34 24.41 9.23 3.43
N GLY A 35 24.18 10.41 2.84
CA GLY A 35 24.23 10.60 1.39
C GLY A 35 22.90 10.39 0.70
N LYS A 36 22.84 10.74 -0.59
CA LYS A 36 21.62 10.68 -1.40
C LYS A 36 21.21 9.26 -1.78
N ASP A 37 22.13 8.32 -1.73
CA ASP A 37 21.91 6.91 -2.06
C ASP A 37 21.42 6.08 -0.86
N CYS A 38 21.15 6.74 0.27
CA CYS A 38 20.54 6.11 1.43
C CYS A 38 19.09 5.77 1.15
N LEU A 39 18.74 4.49 1.24
CA LEU A 39 17.36 4.04 1.12
C LEU A 39 16.57 4.39 2.37
N ILE A 40 15.45 5.08 2.19
CA ILE A 40 14.54 5.50 3.27
C ILE A 40 13.20 4.79 3.08
N GLN A 41 12.85 3.91 4.01
CA GLN A 41 11.57 3.19 4.01
C GLN A 41 10.54 3.95 4.85
N PHE A 42 9.36 4.13 4.29
CA PHE A 42 8.16 4.58 5.00
C PHE A 42 7.32 3.35 5.35
N GLU A 43 6.99 3.20 6.65
CA GLU A 43 6.25 2.08 7.21
C GLU A 43 5.22 2.57 8.22
N ASP A 44 4.05 1.93 8.29
CA ASP A 44 2.99 2.22 9.27
C ASP A 44 2.51 3.68 9.33
N PHE A 45 2.62 4.41 8.25
CA PHE A 45 1.98 5.73 8.13
C PHE A 45 0.49 5.57 7.86
N GLY A 46 -0.36 6.34 8.57
CA GLY A 46 -1.79 6.36 8.28
C GLY A 46 -2.06 6.78 6.83
N ASN A 47 -3.11 6.23 6.22
CA ASN A 47 -3.46 6.33 4.79
C ASN A 47 -3.24 7.71 4.17
N HIS A 48 -3.74 8.75 4.85
CA HIS A 48 -3.61 10.12 4.35
C HIS A 48 -2.15 10.57 4.20
N ASN A 49 -1.33 10.24 5.19
CA ASN A 49 0.09 10.63 5.21
C ASN A 49 0.94 9.77 4.27
N ALA A 50 0.68 8.46 4.20
CA ALA A 50 1.45 7.54 3.39
C ALA A 50 1.41 7.91 1.90
N PHE A 51 0.22 8.09 1.33
CA PHE A 51 0.07 8.53 -0.07
C PHE A 51 0.62 9.93 -0.32
N LYS A 52 0.48 10.84 0.66
CA LYS A 52 1.01 12.19 0.57
C LYS A 52 2.52 12.20 0.51
N PHE A 53 3.18 11.51 1.44
CA PHE A 53 4.64 11.47 1.52
C PHE A 53 5.25 10.69 0.37
N LEU A 54 4.63 9.59 -0.05
CA LEU A 54 5.06 8.87 -1.24
C LEU A 54 5.09 9.78 -2.46
N ARG A 55 4.02 10.53 -2.72
CA ARG A 55 3.97 11.49 -3.84
C ARG A 55 5.01 12.60 -3.72
N LYS A 56 5.23 13.10 -2.49
CA LYS A 56 6.14 14.22 -2.22
C LYS A 56 7.62 13.82 -2.41
N TYR A 57 7.98 12.61 -2.00
CA TYR A 57 9.39 12.24 -1.86
C TYR A 57 9.93 11.26 -2.91
N LYS A 58 9.08 10.44 -3.54
CA LYS A 58 9.52 9.37 -4.46
C LYS A 58 10.41 9.81 -5.64
N SER A 59 10.30 11.08 -6.06
CA SER A 59 11.11 11.64 -7.15
C SER A 59 12.33 12.44 -6.69
N LYS A 60 12.46 12.66 -5.37
CA LYS A 60 13.51 13.50 -4.78
C LYS A 60 14.55 12.71 -3.99
N TYR A 61 14.13 11.60 -3.42
CA TYR A 61 14.92 10.75 -2.54
C TYR A 61 14.80 9.30 -2.94
N LEU A 62 15.80 8.50 -2.61
CA LEU A 62 15.71 7.04 -2.74
C LEU A 62 14.81 6.52 -1.61
N THR A 63 13.53 6.47 -1.86
CA THR A 63 12.54 6.11 -0.84
C THR A 63 11.40 5.28 -1.40
N PHE A 64 10.81 4.45 -0.57
CA PHE A 64 9.60 3.71 -0.86
C PHE A 64 8.69 3.62 0.38
N ASN A 65 7.41 3.37 0.14
CA ASN A 65 6.47 3.03 1.19
C ASN A 65 6.20 1.52 1.10
N ASP A 66 6.42 0.81 2.21
CA ASP A 66 6.30 -0.65 2.24
C ASP A 66 4.86 -1.11 2.06
N ASP A 67 3.93 -0.49 2.74
CA ASP A 67 2.50 -0.82 2.62
C ASP A 67 1.92 -0.56 1.22
N ILE A 68 2.44 0.46 0.52
CA ILE A 68 1.95 0.87 -0.80
C ILE A 68 2.76 0.24 -1.93
N GLN A 69 4.09 0.18 -1.82
CA GLN A 69 5.00 -0.20 -2.93
C GLN A 69 5.76 -1.49 -2.71
N GLY A 70 5.77 -2.07 -1.51
CA GLY A 70 6.62 -3.22 -1.16
C GLY A 70 6.59 -4.36 -2.16
N ILE A 71 7.76 -4.78 -2.58
CA ILE A 71 8.11 -5.96 -3.39
C ILE A 71 7.49 -6.04 -4.81
N LEU A 72 7.96 -5.22 -5.75
CA LEU A 72 7.85 -5.46 -7.19
C LEU A 72 9.12 -6.11 -7.80
N GLY A 73 9.82 -6.96 -7.04
CA GLY A 73 10.99 -7.66 -7.55
C GLY A 73 10.72 -8.89 -8.41
N PHE A 74 9.48 -9.36 -8.56
CA PHE A 74 9.22 -10.69 -9.13
C PHE A 74 8.57 -10.73 -10.50
N PHE A 75 7.99 -9.66 -10.98
CA PHE A 75 7.42 -9.59 -12.33
C PHE A 75 8.01 -8.40 -13.08
N GLY A 76 9.04 -8.63 -13.87
CA GLY A 76 9.76 -7.65 -14.68
C GLY A 76 8.89 -6.83 -15.62
N ALA A 77 8.05 -5.98 -15.09
CA ALA A 77 7.28 -5.00 -15.82
C ALA A 77 7.66 -3.61 -15.36
N SER A 78 8.30 -2.91 -16.27
CA SER A 78 8.46 -1.46 -16.25
C SER A 78 7.16 -0.75 -15.85
N ASN A 79 7.28 0.22 -15.00
CA ASN A 79 6.28 1.19 -14.56
C ASN A 79 5.32 0.78 -13.44
N ASP A 80 5.73 1.20 -12.25
CA ASP A 80 4.87 1.68 -11.18
C ASP A 80 3.99 0.68 -10.41
N LYS A 81 4.54 0.30 -9.24
CA LYS A 81 3.75 0.34 -8.01
C LYS A 81 3.07 -0.92 -7.51
N LEU A 82 3.31 -1.10 -6.25
CA LEU A 82 2.45 -1.78 -5.28
C LEU A 82 2.72 -3.25 -5.10
N ILE A 83 3.62 -3.64 -4.17
CA ILE A 83 3.45 -5.03 -3.71
C ILE A 83 4.31 -5.32 -2.47
N GLY A 84 3.79 -5.07 -1.30
CA GLY A 84 4.24 -5.69 -0.07
C GLY A 84 3.17 -6.65 0.41
N THR A 85 2.33 -6.17 1.30
CA THR A 85 1.14 -6.87 1.80
C THR A 85 0.25 -7.37 0.67
N ALA A 86 0.14 -6.62 -0.44
CA ALA A 86 -0.66 -7.00 -1.59
C ALA A 86 -0.17 -8.28 -2.28
N ALA A 87 1.15 -8.48 -2.43
CA ALA A 87 1.68 -9.68 -3.06
C ALA A 87 1.39 -10.94 -2.24
N CYS A 88 1.58 -10.87 -0.93
CA CYS A 88 1.27 -11.98 -0.04
C CYS A 88 -0.21 -12.37 -0.13
N ALA A 89 -1.11 -11.36 -0.07
CA ALA A 89 -2.55 -11.59 -0.17
C ALA A 89 -2.95 -12.20 -1.52
N VAL A 90 -2.45 -11.63 -2.63
CA VAL A 90 -2.76 -12.13 -3.98
C VAL A 90 -2.16 -13.51 -4.23
N SER A 91 -0.96 -13.78 -3.72
CA SER A 91 -0.35 -15.13 -3.81
C SER A 91 -1.19 -16.15 -3.04
N GLY A 92 -1.69 -15.79 -1.86
CA GLY A 92 -2.65 -16.61 -1.11
C GLY A 92 -3.93 -16.86 -1.92
N LEU A 93 -4.49 -15.84 -2.56
CA LEU A 93 -5.68 -15.98 -3.41
C LEU A 93 -5.41 -16.89 -4.63
N ILE A 94 -4.25 -16.77 -5.26
CA ILE A 94 -3.87 -17.68 -6.35
C ILE A 94 -3.80 -19.13 -5.85
N ALA A 95 -3.24 -19.35 -4.66
CA ALA A 95 -3.14 -20.68 -4.08
C ALA A 95 -4.51 -21.31 -3.77
N THR A 96 -5.55 -20.50 -3.50
CA THR A 96 -6.92 -21.01 -3.23
C THR A 96 -7.52 -21.74 -4.43
N GLN A 97 -7.06 -21.48 -5.65
CA GLN A 97 -7.53 -22.21 -6.84
C GLN A 97 -7.28 -23.70 -6.72
N ARG A 98 -6.16 -24.11 -6.08
CA ARG A 98 -5.82 -25.52 -5.87
C ARG A 98 -6.79 -26.21 -4.91
N VAL A 99 -7.33 -25.47 -3.95
CA VAL A 99 -8.24 -26.00 -2.94
C VAL A 99 -9.70 -25.96 -3.41
N THR A 100 -10.08 -24.87 -4.06
CA THR A 100 -11.48 -24.64 -4.47
C THR A 100 -11.81 -25.23 -5.84
N GLY A 101 -10.81 -25.53 -6.68
CA GLY A 101 -11.00 -25.92 -8.08
C GLY A 101 -11.55 -24.80 -8.98
N LYS A 102 -11.67 -23.57 -8.46
CA LYS A 102 -12.25 -22.44 -9.20
C LYS A 102 -11.16 -21.49 -9.65
N ARG A 103 -11.25 -21.00 -10.89
CA ARG A 103 -10.29 -20.03 -11.43
C ARG A 103 -10.49 -18.68 -10.74
N ILE A 104 -9.40 -18.01 -10.43
CA ILE A 104 -9.43 -16.65 -9.82
C ILE A 104 -10.11 -15.64 -10.75
N ALA A 105 -9.96 -15.81 -12.06
CA ALA A 105 -10.61 -14.96 -13.07
C ALA A 105 -12.15 -15.02 -13.03
N ASP A 106 -12.73 -16.09 -12.49
CA ASP A 106 -14.19 -16.27 -12.41
C ASP A 106 -14.76 -15.78 -11.09
N GLN A 107 -13.91 -15.37 -10.13
CA GLN A 107 -14.33 -14.94 -8.80
C GLN A 107 -14.67 -13.45 -8.77
N LYS A 108 -15.42 -13.08 -7.72
CA LYS A 108 -15.65 -11.70 -7.29
C LYS A 108 -15.00 -11.51 -5.94
N PHE A 109 -14.47 -10.31 -5.69
CA PHE A 109 -13.70 -9.99 -4.50
C PHE A 109 -14.37 -8.87 -3.73
N LEU A 110 -14.61 -9.09 -2.45
CA LEU A 110 -15.13 -8.09 -1.54
C LEU A 110 -14.09 -7.79 -0.48
N PHE A 111 -13.71 -6.52 -0.37
CA PHE A 111 -12.80 -6.01 0.65
C PHE A 111 -13.60 -5.32 1.74
N LEU A 112 -13.41 -5.73 2.97
CA LEU A 112 -13.90 -5.02 4.14
C LEU A 112 -12.84 -4.00 4.56
N GLY A 113 -13.02 -2.76 4.14
CA GLY A 113 -12.06 -1.66 4.27
C GLY A 113 -11.53 -1.20 2.92
N ALA A 114 -11.36 0.13 2.79
CA ALA A 114 -10.77 0.79 1.61
C ALA A 114 -9.48 1.54 1.99
N GLY A 115 -8.72 0.99 2.92
CA GLY A 115 -7.41 1.50 3.31
C GLY A 115 -6.32 1.19 2.28
N GLU A 116 -5.10 1.63 2.54
CA GLU A 116 -3.93 1.48 1.65
C GLU A 116 -3.70 0.04 1.23
N ALA A 117 -3.64 -0.87 2.19
CA ALA A 117 -3.42 -2.28 1.93
C ALA A 117 -4.54 -2.89 1.06
N GLY A 118 -5.81 -2.58 1.39
CA GLY A 118 -6.97 -3.05 0.62
C GLY A 118 -6.95 -2.54 -0.82
N LEU A 119 -6.67 -1.26 -1.01
CA LEU A 119 -6.52 -0.66 -2.35
C LEU A 119 -5.32 -1.24 -3.11
N GLY A 120 -4.22 -1.51 -2.42
CA GLY A 120 -3.05 -2.16 -2.99
C GLY A 120 -3.35 -3.56 -3.53
N VAL A 121 -4.00 -4.38 -2.71
CA VAL A 121 -4.43 -5.74 -3.11
C VAL A 121 -5.44 -5.68 -4.26
N ALA A 122 -6.42 -4.77 -4.20
CA ALA A 122 -7.43 -4.59 -5.25
C ALA A 122 -6.78 -4.23 -6.60
N ASN A 123 -5.86 -3.27 -6.60
CA ASN A 123 -5.13 -2.88 -7.82
C ASN A 123 -4.30 -4.04 -8.39
N LEU A 124 -3.60 -4.78 -7.53
CA LEU A 124 -2.81 -5.93 -7.98
C LEU A 124 -3.71 -7.04 -8.56
N LEU A 125 -4.88 -7.29 -7.96
CA LEU A 125 -5.86 -8.22 -8.52
C LEU A 125 -6.38 -7.78 -9.89
N VAL A 126 -6.61 -6.48 -10.11
CA VAL A 126 -6.98 -5.96 -11.43
C VAL A 126 -5.89 -6.28 -12.46
N LEU A 127 -4.61 -6.04 -12.09
CA LEU A 127 -3.49 -6.34 -12.97
C LEU A 127 -3.40 -7.85 -13.28
N LEU A 128 -3.52 -8.70 -12.28
CA LEU A 128 -3.52 -10.15 -12.43
C LEU A 128 -4.68 -10.62 -13.33
N LEU A 129 -5.89 -10.14 -13.11
CA LEU A 129 -7.06 -10.49 -13.92
C LEU A 129 -6.87 -10.08 -15.39
N ARG A 130 -6.27 -8.92 -15.64
CA ARG A 130 -5.92 -8.46 -16.99
C ARG A 130 -4.87 -9.36 -17.64
N ASP A 131 -3.83 -9.75 -16.90
CA ASP A 131 -2.80 -10.68 -17.38
C ASP A 131 -3.39 -12.06 -17.72
N MET A 132 -4.42 -12.46 -16.98
CA MET A 132 -5.21 -13.68 -17.27
C MET A 132 -6.22 -13.53 -18.42
N GLY A 133 -6.22 -12.39 -19.13
CA GLY A 133 -7.06 -12.14 -20.31
C GLY A 133 -8.46 -11.59 -20.00
N VAL A 134 -8.73 -11.16 -18.75
CA VAL A 134 -10.00 -10.48 -18.42
C VAL A 134 -9.96 -9.05 -18.96
N ASN A 135 -11.03 -8.62 -19.63
CA ASN A 135 -11.15 -7.25 -20.11
C ASN A 135 -10.99 -6.25 -18.93
N PRO A 136 -10.23 -5.14 -19.10
CA PRO A 136 -9.98 -4.18 -18.02
C PRO A 136 -11.25 -3.68 -17.34
N ALA A 137 -12.29 -3.32 -18.09
CA ALA A 137 -13.55 -2.84 -17.52
C ALA A 137 -14.26 -3.90 -16.67
N ASP A 138 -14.16 -5.17 -17.06
CA ASP A 138 -14.76 -6.28 -16.34
C ASP A 138 -13.92 -6.70 -15.13
N ALA A 139 -12.59 -6.52 -15.17
CA ALA A 139 -11.72 -6.75 -14.03
C ALA A 139 -12.10 -5.82 -12.85
N TYR A 140 -12.33 -4.54 -13.11
CA TYR A 140 -12.80 -3.60 -12.08
C TYR A 140 -14.16 -3.97 -11.51
N LYS A 141 -15.11 -4.44 -12.31
CA LYS A 141 -16.45 -4.87 -11.86
C LYS A 141 -16.42 -6.10 -10.94
N LYS A 142 -15.32 -6.83 -10.90
CA LYS A 142 -15.15 -8.00 -10.02
C LYS A 142 -14.71 -7.62 -8.61
N ILE A 143 -14.33 -6.36 -8.37
CA ILE A 143 -13.74 -5.91 -7.10
C ILE A 143 -14.69 -4.92 -6.43
N TRP A 144 -15.03 -5.22 -5.19
CA TRP A 144 -15.91 -4.42 -4.35
C TRP A 144 -15.16 -4.02 -3.09
N LEU A 145 -15.25 -2.74 -2.72
CA LEU A 145 -14.66 -2.18 -1.51
C LEU A 145 -15.78 -1.65 -0.63
N TYR A 146 -15.81 -2.06 0.63
CA TYR A 146 -16.77 -1.59 1.61
C TYR A 146 -16.03 -0.89 2.75
N ASP A 147 -16.25 0.41 2.94
CA ASP A 147 -15.54 1.23 3.95
C ASP A 147 -16.40 1.54 5.19
N GLY A 148 -17.53 0.92 5.36
CA GLY A 148 -18.35 1.09 6.57
C GLY A 148 -18.94 2.48 6.79
N ARG A 149 -18.64 3.46 5.97
CA ARG A 149 -19.24 4.79 5.97
C ARG A 149 -20.37 4.83 4.96
N ILE A 150 -21.58 4.61 5.45
CA ILE A 150 -22.79 4.97 4.71
C ILE A 150 -22.92 6.48 4.90
N THR A 151 -22.55 7.26 3.91
CA THR A 151 -22.97 8.65 3.81
C THR A 151 -24.31 8.71 3.11
#